data_7487323f9725b38f3d50a2ef73d4f20e
#
_entry.id   7487323f9725b38f3d50a2ef73d4f20e
#
_cell.length_a   1.000
_cell.length_b   1.000
_cell.length_c   1.000
_cell.angle_alpha   90.00
_cell.angle_beta   90.00
_cell.angle_gamma   90.00
#
_symmetry.space_group_name_H-M   'P 1'
#
loop_
_entity.id
_entity.type
_entity.pdbx_description
1 polymer ?
#
loop_
_entity_poly.entity_id
_entity_poly.type
_entity_poly.pdbx_seq_one_letter_code
_entity_poly.pdbx_strand_id
1 'polypeptide(L)'
;MLPVWSAMVLFAAVQEQMFSTFVEQGTAMERHIGSFEIPAASFQCVDTIAVIMLVPVYERVLVPVFRRFTGRPNGITTPQRIGIGLFFSMSAMVSAALVESSRLQIAQAEGLVHRKVAVPMSILWQGPQYFLLGVAEVFSNVGLTEFFYDESPDAMRSLCMAFSLLNVSAGNYLSSFILSLMPVFTAGGGSPGWIPDNLNEGHLDRFYLMMAGLSLLNIFIFAFCAMRYKCKKAS
;
A
#
# COMPACT_ATOMS: atom_id res chain seq x y z
N MET A 1 14.73 6.87 -15.62
CA MET A 1 14.24 5.57 -15.14
C MET A 1 14.53 5.30 -13.66
N LEU A 2 15.80 5.34 -13.20
CA LEU A 2 16.16 5.02 -11.79
C LEU A 2 15.35 5.76 -10.71
N PRO A 3 15.10 7.09 -10.77
CA PRO A 3 14.36 7.77 -9.72
C PRO A 3 12.89 7.31 -9.61
N VAL A 4 12.25 7.00 -10.74
CA VAL A 4 10.89 6.45 -10.75
C VAL A 4 10.89 5.03 -10.17
N TRP A 5 11.88 4.23 -10.56
CA TRP A 5 12.06 2.87 -10.06
C TRP A 5 12.26 2.86 -8.53
N SER A 6 13.12 3.73 -7.98
CA SER A 6 13.35 3.79 -6.53
C SER A 6 12.11 4.22 -5.73
N ALA A 7 11.31 5.15 -6.27
CA ALA A 7 10.04 5.52 -5.66
C ALA A 7 9.04 4.36 -5.63
N MET A 8 9.05 3.53 -6.68
CA MET A 8 8.19 2.35 -6.75
C MET A 8 8.64 1.20 -5.85
N VAL A 9 9.93 1.12 -5.47
CA VAL A 9 10.39 0.16 -4.46
C VAL A 9 9.72 0.42 -3.10
N LEU A 10 9.64 1.69 -2.69
CA LEU A 10 8.96 2.02 -1.43
C LEU A 10 7.44 1.78 -1.53
N PHE A 11 6.83 2.06 -2.69
CA PHE A 11 5.45 1.69 -2.95
C PHE A 11 5.22 0.18 -2.79
N ALA A 12 6.08 -0.65 -3.37
CA ALA A 12 6.00 -2.11 -3.24
C ALA A 12 6.18 -2.57 -1.78
N ALA A 13 7.05 -1.91 -1.00
CA ALA A 13 7.20 -2.19 0.43
C ALA A 13 5.94 -1.86 1.25
N VAL A 14 5.18 -0.83 0.85
CA VAL A 14 3.89 -0.50 1.45
C VAL A 14 2.82 -1.52 1.04
N GLN A 15 2.80 -1.94 -0.22
CA GLN A 15 1.89 -3.01 -0.69
C GLN A 15 2.07 -4.31 0.09
N GLU A 16 3.32 -4.66 0.43
CA GLU A 16 3.66 -5.88 1.18
C GLU A 16 3.03 -5.90 2.58
N GLN A 17 2.66 -4.75 3.16
CA GLN A 17 1.96 -4.69 4.45
C GLN A 17 0.60 -5.41 4.41
N MET A 18 -0.01 -5.51 3.24
CA MET A 18 -1.24 -6.25 3.03
C MET A 18 -1.09 -7.75 3.34
N PHE A 19 0.08 -8.32 3.03
CA PHE A 19 0.38 -9.73 3.25
C PHE A 19 0.97 -10.04 4.63
N SER A 20 1.41 -9.02 5.36
CA SER A 20 2.07 -9.14 6.67
C SER A 20 1.23 -8.47 7.77
N THR A 21 1.46 -7.21 8.02
CA THR A 21 0.91 -6.50 9.19
C THR A 21 -0.62 -6.34 9.16
N PHE A 22 -1.26 -6.24 7.98
CA PHE A 22 -2.72 -6.21 7.90
C PHE A 22 -3.34 -7.56 8.29
N VAL A 23 -2.71 -8.67 7.90
CA VAL A 23 -3.16 -10.00 8.30
C VAL A 23 -3.02 -10.16 9.81
N GLU A 24 -1.89 -9.74 10.39
CA GLU A 24 -1.70 -9.76 11.85
C GLU A 24 -2.74 -8.91 12.58
N GLN A 25 -2.99 -7.68 12.11
CA GLN A 25 -4.06 -6.83 12.63
C GLN A 25 -5.42 -7.53 12.57
N GLY A 26 -5.73 -8.19 11.43
CA GLY A 26 -6.97 -8.95 11.24
C GLY A 26 -7.12 -10.13 12.20
N THR A 27 -6.03 -10.80 12.58
CA THR A 27 -6.08 -11.90 13.57
C THR A 27 -6.39 -11.40 14.98
N ALA A 28 -6.09 -10.14 15.27
CA ALA A 28 -6.39 -9.51 16.55
C ALA A 28 -7.79 -8.85 16.60
N MET A 29 -8.60 -8.99 15.54
CA MET A 29 -9.96 -8.45 15.40
C MET A 29 -11.00 -9.57 15.43
N GLU A 30 -12.27 -9.21 15.67
CA GLU A 30 -13.42 -10.14 15.61
C GLU A 30 -13.66 -10.55 14.16
N ARG A 31 -13.47 -11.86 13.89
CA ARG A 31 -13.55 -12.45 12.54
C ARG A 31 -14.87 -13.16 12.27
N HIS A 32 -15.76 -13.26 13.27
CA HIS A 32 -17.03 -13.93 13.11
C HIS A 32 -18.10 -13.01 12.54
N ILE A 33 -18.75 -13.46 11.47
CA ILE A 33 -19.97 -12.84 10.91
C ILE A 33 -21.09 -13.88 10.99
N GLY A 34 -21.90 -13.79 12.03
CA GLY A 34 -22.86 -14.81 12.35
C GLY A 34 -22.18 -16.13 12.72
N SER A 35 -22.45 -17.19 11.98
CA SER A 35 -21.84 -18.52 12.17
C SER A 35 -20.57 -18.76 11.35
N PHE A 36 -20.17 -17.79 10.53
CA PHE A 36 -19.01 -17.93 9.63
C PHE A 36 -17.81 -17.19 10.17
N GLU A 37 -16.66 -17.88 10.28
CA GLU A 37 -15.37 -17.28 10.62
C GLU A 37 -14.59 -16.95 9.36
N ILE A 38 -14.24 -15.66 9.16
CA ILE A 38 -13.42 -15.19 8.05
C ILE A 38 -11.95 -15.37 8.43
N PRO A 39 -11.15 -16.17 7.69
CA PRO A 39 -9.71 -16.19 7.86
C PRO A 39 -9.13 -14.80 7.56
N ALA A 40 -8.27 -14.26 8.43
CA ALA A 40 -7.71 -12.91 8.26
C ALA A 40 -7.02 -12.72 6.91
N ALA A 41 -6.29 -13.74 6.43
CA ALA A 41 -5.63 -13.72 5.13
C ALA A 41 -6.63 -13.67 3.95
N SER A 42 -7.83 -14.23 4.09
CA SER A 42 -8.84 -14.21 3.01
C SER A 42 -9.39 -12.81 2.77
N PHE A 43 -9.21 -11.88 3.72
CA PHE A 43 -9.69 -10.50 3.57
C PHE A 43 -8.96 -9.72 2.46
N GLN A 44 -7.80 -10.23 2.02
CA GLN A 44 -7.09 -9.74 0.82
C GLN A 44 -7.95 -9.83 -0.47
N CYS A 45 -9.00 -10.67 -0.49
CA CYS A 45 -9.96 -10.70 -1.60
C CYS A 45 -10.59 -9.32 -1.87
N VAL A 46 -10.70 -8.46 -0.86
CA VAL A 46 -11.25 -7.09 -1.01
C VAL A 46 -10.39 -6.28 -1.98
N ASP A 47 -9.06 -6.37 -1.86
CA ASP A 47 -8.11 -5.75 -2.77
C ASP A 47 -8.27 -6.29 -4.19
N THR A 48 -8.25 -7.60 -4.35
CA THR A 48 -8.45 -8.26 -5.66
C THR A 48 -9.77 -7.86 -6.33
N ILE A 49 -10.86 -7.83 -5.57
CA ILE A 49 -12.17 -7.39 -6.06
C ILE A 49 -12.12 -5.92 -6.46
N ALA A 50 -11.47 -5.07 -5.66
CA ALA A 50 -11.30 -3.66 -5.98
C ALA A 50 -10.55 -3.48 -7.30
N VAL A 51 -9.45 -4.21 -7.52
CA VAL A 51 -8.68 -4.20 -8.79
C VAL A 51 -9.55 -4.63 -9.97
N ILE A 52 -10.25 -5.76 -9.85
CA ILE A 52 -11.13 -6.29 -10.94
C ILE A 52 -12.23 -5.30 -11.30
N MET A 53 -12.82 -4.63 -10.31
CA MET A 53 -13.87 -3.63 -10.55
C MET A 53 -13.31 -2.31 -11.09
N LEU A 54 -12.14 -1.89 -10.60
CA LEU A 54 -11.57 -0.59 -10.93
C LEU A 54 -10.93 -0.55 -12.32
N VAL A 55 -10.35 -1.64 -12.82
CA VAL A 55 -9.73 -1.67 -14.16
C VAL A 55 -10.74 -1.30 -15.26
N PRO A 56 -11.94 -1.92 -15.37
CA PRO A 56 -12.93 -1.50 -16.35
C PRO A 56 -13.46 -0.07 -16.13
N VAL A 57 -13.62 0.34 -14.87
CA VAL A 57 -14.04 1.71 -14.52
C VAL A 57 -12.98 2.72 -14.95
N TYR A 58 -11.71 2.40 -14.72
CA TYR A 58 -10.59 3.22 -15.16
C TYR A 58 -10.60 3.41 -16.68
N GLU A 59 -10.69 2.33 -17.46
CA GLU A 59 -10.63 2.39 -18.91
C GLU A 59 -11.87 3.04 -19.56
N ARG A 60 -13.07 2.71 -19.05
CA ARG A 60 -14.33 3.14 -19.67
C ARG A 60 -14.86 4.48 -19.16
N VAL A 61 -14.49 4.89 -17.94
CA VAL A 61 -14.99 6.10 -17.29
C VAL A 61 -13.88 7.11 -17.09
N LEU A 62 -12.81 6.75 -16.36
CA LEU A 62 -11.78 7.72 -15.98
C LEU A 62 -10.96 8.19 -17.18
N VAL A 63 -10.52 7.30 -18.06
CA VAL A 63 -9.74 7.67 -19.26
C VAL A 63 -10.54 8.61 -20.17
N PRO A 64 -11.80 8.34 -20.56
CA PRO A 64 -12.59 9.26 -21.36
C PRO A 64 -12.84 10.61 -20.68
N VAL A 65 -13.11 10.61 -19.37
CA VAL A 65 -13.29 11.83 -18.58
C VAL A 65 -12.00 12.66 -18.60
N PHE A 66 -10.87 12.07 -18.24
CA PHE A 66 -9.59 12.77 -18.27
C PHE A 66 -9.20 13.24 -19.68
N ARG A 67 -9.46 12.43 -20.71
CA ARG A 67 -9.24 12.81 -22.10
C ARG A 67 -10.02 14.08 -22.48
N ARG A 68 -11.27 14.20 -21.99
CA ARG A 68 -12.11 15.37 -22.27
C ARG A 68 -11.55 16.65 -21.63
N PHE A 69 -10.91 16.55 -20.45
CA PHE A 69 -10.35 17.71 -19.76
C PHE A 69 -8.92 18.03 -20.18
N THR A 70 -8.11 17.02 -20.51
CA THR A 70 -6.69 17.21 -20.82
C THR A 70 -6.38 17.30 -22.29
N GLY A 71 -7.32 16.88 -23.17
CA GLY A 71 -7.12 16.82 -24.63
C GLY A 71 -6.09 15.74 -25.07
N ARG A 72 -5.62 14.88 -24.18
CA ARG A 72 -4.62 13.84 -24.46
C ARG A 72 -5.28 12.49 -24.72
N PRO A 73 -4.78 11.65 -25.65
CA PRO A 73 -5.39 10.35 -25.96
C PRO A 73 -5.44 9.41 -24.76
N ASN A 74 -4.43 9.42 -23.89
CA ASN A 74 -4.34 8.58 -22.69
C ASN A 74 -4.89 9.25 -21.41
N GLY A 75 -5.53 10.42 -21.52
CA GLY A 75 -6.12 11.18 -20.42
C GLY A 75 -5.08 11.88 -19.55
N ILE A 76 -4.42 11.16 -18.65
CA ILE A 76 -3.37 11.67 -17.75
C ILE A 76 -1.99 11.15 -18.16
N THR A 77 -0.94 11.88 -17.78
CA THR A 77 0.44 11.43 -18.03
C THR A 77 0.81 10.28 -17.10
N THR A 78 1.69 9.40 -17.58
CA THR A 78 2.18 8.26 -16.79
C THR A 78 2.73 8.66 -15.41
N PRO A 79 3.56 9.74 -15.28
CA PRO A 79 3.97 10.20 -13.94
C PRO A 79 2.82 10.69 -13.06
N GLN A 80 1.81 11.35 -13.63
CA GLN A 80 0.63 11.78 -12.87
C GLN A 80 -0.17 10.57 -12.35
N ARG A 81 -0.29 9.54 -13.17
CA ARG A 81 -0.95 8.28 -12.82
C ARG A 81 -0.24 7.60 -11.64
N ILE A 82 1.08 7.45 -11.71
CA ILE A 82 1.88 6.90 -10.62
C ILE A 82 1.73 7.77 -9.36
N GLY A 83 1.76 9.10 -9.48
CA GLY A 83 1.56 10.01 -8.35
C GLY A 83 0.22 9.84 -7.64
N ILE A 84 -0.86 9.61 -8.39
CA ILE A 84 -2.18 9.30 -7.84
C ILE A 84 -2.15 7.98 -7.07
N GLY A 85 -1.51 6.95 -7.62
CA GLY A 85 -1.36 5.66 -6.95
C GLY A 85 -0.57 5.77 -5.64
N LEU A 86 0.54 6.53 -5.62
CA LEU A 86 1.30 6.80 -4.40
C LEU A 86 0.47 7.52 -3.34
N PHE A 87 -0.39 8.47 -3.74
CA PHE A 87 -1.30 9.16 -2.83
C PHE A 87 -2.33 8.20 -2.18
N PHE A 88 -2.92 7.30 -2.96
CA PHE A 88 -3.85 6.31 -2.42
C PHE A 88 -3.15 5.29 -1.53
N SER A 89 -1.92 4.90 -1.84
CA SER A 89 -1.09 4.03 -1.00
C SER A 89 -0.81 4.66 0.37
N MET A 90 -0.43 5.95 0.39
CA MET A 90 -0.29 6.71 1.64
C MET A 90 -1.60 6.76 2.43
N SER A 91 -2.72 7.04 1.74
CA SER A 91 -4.05 7.12 2.37
C SER A 91 -4.47 5.77 2.97
N ALA A 92 -4.09 4.65 2.37
CA ALA A 92 -4.32 3.32 2.92
C ALA A 92 -3.58 3.11 4.25
N MET A 93 -2.32 3.57 4.35
CA MET A 93 -1.56 3.50 5.61
C MET A 93 -2.16 4.38 6.70
N VAL A 94 -2.64 5.57 6.35
CA VAL A 94 -3.38 6.44 7.30
C VAL A 94 -4.67 5.77 7.76
N SER A 95 -5.43 5.17 6.84
CA SER A 95 -6.64 4.41 7.19
C SER A 95 -6.32 3.23 8.13
N ALA A 96 -5.25 2.47 7.85
CA ALA A 96 -4.80 1.38 8.69
C ALA A 96 -4.41 1.86 10.11
N ALA A 97 -3.73 3.01 10.20
CA ALA A 97 -3.38 3.61 11.49
C ALA A 97 -4.62 4.01 12.30
N LEU A 98 -5.64 4.59 11.64
CA LEU A 98 -6.89 4.98 12.30
C LEU A 98 -7.68 3.77 12.80
N VAL A 99 -7.78 2.73 11.99
CA VAL A 99 -8.44 1.46 12.36
C VAL A 99 -7.70 0.84 13.55
N GLU A 100 -6.38 0.80 13.52
CA GLU A 100 -5.57 0.24 14.60
C GLU A 100 -5.69 1.06 15.89
N SER A 101 -5.64 2.38 15.81
CA SER A 101 -5.84 3.26 16.96
C SER A 101 -7.21 3.02 17.61
N SER A 102 -8.26 2.87 16.82
CA SER A 102 -9.61 2.52 17.31
C SER A 102 -9.64 1.15 17.95
N ARG A 103 -8.97 0.14 17.37
CA ARG A 103 -8.86 -1.20 17.93
C ARG A 103 -8.17 -1.19 19.30
N LEU A 104 -7.06 -0.47 19.43
CA LEU A 104 -6.32 -0.34 20.68
C LEU A 104 -7.14 0.38 21.76
N GLN A 105 -7.92 1.39 21.42
CA GLN A 105 -8.82 2.07 22.35
C GLN A 105 -9.88 1.11 22.90
N ILE A 106 -10.48 0.27 22.04
CA ILE A 106 -11.44 -0.75 22.47
C ILE A 106 -10.74 -1.79 23.35
N ALA A 107 -9.54 -2.25 22.99
CA ALA A 107 -8.76 -3.19 23.81
C ALA A 107 -8.47 -2.64 25.21
N GLN A 108 -8.19 -1.35 25.34
CA GLN A 108 -7.99 -0.67 26.62
C GLN A 108 -9.29 -0.56 27.41
N ALA A 109 -10.38 -0.17 26.77
CA ALA A 109 -11.69 -0.04 27.42
C ALA A 109 -12.22 -1.37 27.98
N GLU A 110 -11.98 -2.48 27.27
CA GLU A 110 -12.38 -3.83 27.66
C GLU A 110 -11.35 -4.54 28.57
N GLY A 111 -10.22 -3.89 28.91
CA GLY A 111 -9.17 -4.48 29.74
C GLY A 111 -8.45 -5.68 29.08
N LEU A 112 -8.40 -5.73 27.77
CA LEU A 112 -7.82 -6.82 26.97
C LEU A 112 -6.34 -6.62 26.63
N VAL A 113 -5.72 -5.53 27.09
CA VAL A 113 -4.35 -5.16 26.73
C VAL A 113 -3.36 -6.30 26.99
N HIS A 114 -3.41 -6.91 28.17
CA HIS A 114 -2.49 -7.99 28.57
C HIS A 114 -2.99 -9.39 28.18
N ARG A 115 -4.04 -9.49 27.38
CA ARG A 115 -4.58 -10.76 26.92
C ARG A 115 -4.38 -10.89 25.41
N LYS A 116 -3.81 -12.00 24.97
CA LYS A 116 -3.67 -12.32 23.55
C LYS A 116 -5.00 -12.90 23.02
N VAL A 117 -6.02 -12.03 22.94
CA VAL A 117 -7.38 -12.37 22.45
C VAL A 117 -7.82 -11.35 21.42
N ALA A 118 -8.73 -11.77 20.54
CA ALA A 118 -9.33 -10.86 19.56
C ALA A 118 -10.16 -9.78 20.28
N VAL A 119 -10.02 -8.55 19.81
CA VAL A 119 -10.78 -7.39 20.29
C VAL A 119 -12.17 -7.42 19.64
N PRO A 120 -13.28 -7.05 20.35
CA PRO A 120 -14.64 -7.05 19.80
C PRO A 120 -14.85 -5.91 18.80
N MET A 121 -14.03 -5.88 17.75
CA MET A 121 -14.09 -4.96 16.61
C MET A 121 -14.06 -5.79 15.33
N SER A 122 -15.09 -5.66 14.49
CA SER A 122 -15.21 -6.46 13.27
C SER A 122 -14.07 -6.25 12.31
N ILE A 123 -13.56 -7.33 11.71
CA ILE A 123 -12.53 -7.30 10.65
C ILE A 123 -12.96 -6.45 9.43
N LEU A 124 -14.27 -6.24 9.23
CA LEU A 124 -14.79 -5.42 8.13
C LEU A 124 -14.27 -3.98 8.15
N TRP A 125 -13.84 -3.47 9.30
CA TRP A 125 -13.20 -2.15 9.39
C TRP A 125 -11.87 -2.06 8.66
N GLN A 126 -11.26 -3.18 8.28
CA GLN A 126 -10.09 -3.20 7.41
C GLN A 126 -10.45 -2.98 5.92
N GLY A 127 -11.72 -3.08 5.54
CA GLY A 127 -12.18 -2.90 4.15
C GLY A 127 -11.64 -1.66 3.46
N PRO A 128 -11.74 -0.46 4.06
CA PRO A 128 -11.23 0.77 3.45
C PRO A 128 -9.74 0.74 3.12
N GLN A 129 -8.88 0.19 3.99
CA GLN A 129 -7.43 0.14 3.74
C GLN A 129 -7.06 -0.80 2.60
N TYR A 130 -7.70 -1.99 2.51
CA TYR A 130 -7.52 -2.91 1.40
C TYR A 130 -8.05 -2.32 0.09
N PHE A 131 -9.22 -1.69 0.11
CA PHE A 131 -9.79 -1.03 -1.07
C PHE A 131 -8.88 0.09 -1.60
N LEU A 132 -8.33 0.93 -0.72
CA LEU A 132 -7.42 2.01 -1.09
C LEU A 132 -6.10 1.47 -1.68
N LEU A 133 -5.60 0.32 -1.19
CA LEU A 133 -4.44 -0.35 -1.79
C LEU A 133 -4.74 -0.87 -3.19
N GLY A 134 -5.92 -1.48 -3.41
CA GLY A 134 -6.34 -1.90 -4.75
C GLY A 134 -6.46 -0.74 -5.73
N VAL A 135 -7.00 0.41 -5.28
CA VAL A 135 -6.97 1.64 -6.09
C VAL A 135 -5.54 2.06 -6.41
N ALA A 136 -4.67 2.09 -5.41
CA ALA A 136 -3.26 2.45 -5.57
C ALA A 136 -2.55 1.52 -6.56
N GLU A 137 -2.84 0.23 -6.52
CA GLU A 137 -2.28 -0.78 -7.41
C GLU A 137 -2.66 -0.55 -8.86
N VAL A 138 -3.94 -0.33 -9.15
CA VAL A 138 -4.41 -0.04 -10.52
C VAL A 138 -3.71 1.18 -11.11
N PHE A 139 -3.55 2.25 -10.33
CA PHE A 139 -2.89 3.45 -10.82
C PHE A 139 -1.37 3.30 -10.94
N SER A 140 -0.72 2.67 -9.98
CA SER A 140 0.74 2.56 -9.92
C SER A 140 1.30 1.48 -10.84
N ASN A 141 0.79 0.25 -10.77
CA ASN A 141 1.35 -0.87 -11.52
C ASN A 141 1.10 -0.76 -13.02
N VAL A 142 -0.11 -0.33 -13.42
CA VAL A 142 -0.39 -0.07 -14.85
C VAL A 142 0.47 1.10 -15.33
N GLY A 143 0.59 2.17 -14.51
CA GLY A 143 1.45 3.31 -14.82
C GLY A 143 2.93 2.93 -14.94
N LEU A 144 3.44 2.08 -14.05
CA LEU A 144 4.82 1.61 -14.07
C LEU A 144 5.10 0.75 -15.32
N THR A 145 4.20 -0.18 -15.62
CA THR A 145 4.33 -1.07 -16.79
C THR A 145 4.33 -0.27 -18.09
N GLU A 146 3.39 0.68 -18.23
CA GLU A 146 3.32 1.59 -19.36
C GLU A 146 4.58 2.45 -19.48
N PHE A 147 5.07 3.01 -18.36
CA PHE A 147 6.29 3.79 -18.32
C PHE A 147 7.52 3.02 -18.83
N PHE A 148 7.70 1.78 -18.33
CA PHE A 148 8.83 0.98 -18.78
C PHE A 148 8.69 0.51 -20.22
N TYR A 149 7.45 0.25 -20.68
CA TYR A 149 7.20 -0.17 -22.05
C TYR A 149 7.48 0.97 -23.06
N ASP A 150 7.03 2.19 -22.77
CA ASP A 150 7.15 3.34 -23.67
C ASP A 150 8.58 3.90 -23.74
N GLU A 151 9.32 3.85 -22.62
CA GLU A 151 10.71 4.33 -22.57
C GLU A 151 11.73 3.29 -23.04
N SER A 152 11.31 2.07 -23.34
CA SER A 152 12.19 0.98 -23.74
C SER A 152 12.37 0.91 -25.25
N PRO A 153 13.61 0.72 -25.75
CA PRO A 153 13.83 0.29 -27.13
C PRO A 153 13.17 -1.08 -27.38
N ASP A 154 12.64 -1.30 -28.59
CA ASP A 154 11.92 -2.53 -28.95
C ASP A 154 12.71 -3.81 -28.65
N ALA A 155 14.03 -3.79 -28.84
CA ALA A 155 14.91 -4.91 -28.58
C ALA A 155 15.11 -5.24 -27.06
N MET A 156 14.71 -4.33 -26.16
CA MET A 156 14.97 -4.45 -24.71
C MET A 156 13.70 -4.47 -23.84
N ARG A 157 12.51 -4.56 -24.45
CA ARG A 157 11.23 -4.53 -23.73
C ARG A 157 11.12 -5.65 -22.68
N SER A 158 11.59 -6.86 -23.02
CA SER A 158 11.60 -7.97 -22.07
C SER A 158 12.48 -7.72 -20.84
N LEU A 159 13.62 -7.08 -21.04
CA LEU A 159 14.52 -6.70 -19.95
C LEU A 159 13.88 -5.64 -19.03
N CYS A 160 13.16 -4.68 -19.59
CA CYS A 160 12.49 -3.63 -18.83
C CYS A 160 11.29 -4.19 -18.05
N MET A 161 10.57 -5.18 -18.60
CA MET A 161 9.55 -5.91 -17.86
C MET A 161 10.16 -6.71 -16.69
N ALA A 162 11.31 -7.35 -16.88
CA ALA A 162 12.04 -7.98 -15.78
C ALA A 162 12.46 -6.97 -14.70
N PHE A 163 12.81 -5.75 -15.11
CA PHE A 163 13.16 -4.66 -14.17
C PHE A 163 11.96 -4.17 -13.35
N SER A 164 10.74 -4.23 -13.89
CA SER A 164 9.52 -3.95 -13.13
C SER A 164 9.24 -5.03 -12.07
N LEU A 165 9.46 -6.30 -12.40
CA LEU A 165 9.33 -7.40 -11.43
C LEU A 165 10.40 -7.36 -10.34
N LEU A 166 11.62 -6.96 -10.67
CA LEU A 166 12.68 -6.73 -9.70
C LEU A 166 12.30 -5.66 -8.67
N ASN A 167 11.48 -4.68 -9.07
CA ASN A 167 10.94 -3.66 -8.17
C ASN A 167 10.11 -4.26 -7.04
N VAL A 168 9.22 -5.20 -7.35
CA VAL A 168 8.39 -5.91 -6.36
C VAL A 168 9.29 -6.67 -5.37
N SER A 169 10.26 -7.43 -5.88
CA SER A 169 11.19 -8.17 -5.03
C SER A 169 12.01 -7.25 -4.12
N ALA A 170 12.51 -6.12 -4.64
CA ALA A 170 13.23 -5.14 -3.84
C ALA A 170 12.33 -4.52 -2.75
N GLY A 171 11.06 -4.26 -3.06
CA GLY A 171 10.06 -3.79 -2.11
C GLY A 171 9.80 -4.79 -0.98
N ASN A 172 9.68 -6.07 -1.30
CA ASN A 172 9.47 -7.13 -0.31
C ASN A 172 10.67 -7.27 0.63
N TYR A 173 11.90 -7.21 0.10
CA TYR A 173 13.11 -7.17 0.93
C TYR A 173 13.17 -5.93 1.81
N LEU A 174 12.81 -4.75 1.26
CA LEU A 174 12.76 -3.50 2.03
C LEU A 174 11.72 -3.58 3.15
N SER A 175 10.53 -4.11 2.88
CA SER A 175 9.49 -4.35 3.89
C SER A 175 10.00 -5.26 5.01
N SER A 176 10.56 -6.42 4.66
CA SER A 176 11.12 -7.37 5.62
C SER A 176 12.25 -6.74 6.45
N PHE A 177 13.10 -5.94 5.83
CA PHE A 177 14.17 -5.20 6.52
C PHE A 177 13.60 -4.20 7.52
N ILE A 178 12.61 -3.38 7.12
CA ILE A 178 11.93 -2.43 8.01
C ILE A 178 11.31 -3.17 9.20
N LEU A 179 10.56 -4.26 8.95
CA LEU A 179 9.92 -5.04 10.01
C LEU A 179 10.96 -5.65 10.98
N SER A 180 12.09 -6.13 10.47
CA SER A 180 13.17 -6.70 11.30
C SER A 180 13.86 -5.65 12.18
N LEU A 181 13.89 -4.40 11.74
CA LEU A 181 14.47 -3.29 12.52
C LEU A 181 13.52 -2.76 13.60
N MET A 182 12.20 -2.93 13.45
CA MET A 182 11.21 -2.38 14.38
C MET A 182 11.45 -2.84 15.83
N PRO A 183 11.63 -4.12 16.14
CA PRO A 183 11.93 -4.54 17.51
C PRO A 183 13.21 -3.91 18.07
N VAL A 184 14.26 -3.79 17.23
CA VAL A 184 15.56 -3.24 17.64
C VAL A 184 15.46 -1.78 18.09
N PHE A 185 14.66 -0.96 17.39
CA PHE A 185 14.53 0.46 17.68
C PHE A 185 13.39 0.80 18.66
N THR A 186 12.40 -0.07 18.79
CA THR A 186 11.19 0.23 19.56
C THR A 186 11.06 -0.58 20.84
N ALA A 187 11.73 -1.73 20.94
CA ALA A 187 11.79 -2.52 22.16
C ALA A 187 12.98 -2.04 23.03
N GLY A 188 12.68 -1.48 24.19
CA GLY A 188 13.69 -0.99 25.14
C GLY A 188 13.05 -0.53 26.45
N GLY A 189 13.81 -0.58 27.55
CA GLY A 189 13.34 -0.09 28.85
C GLY A 189 12.10 -0.81 29.42
N GLY A 190 11.85 -2.07 29.02
CA GLY A 190 10.65 -2.82 29.46
C GLY A 190 9.42 -2.64 28.56
N SER A 191 9.54 -1.89 27.46
CA SER A 191 8.48 -1.77 26.44
C SER A 191 8.51 -2.98 25.49
N PRO A 192 7.35 -3.60 25.18
CA PRO A 192 7.25 -4.73 24.25
C PRO A 192 7.56 -4.38 22.79
N GLY A 193 7.80 -3.09 22.49
CA GLY A 193 7.99 -2.59 21.13
C GLY A 193 6.67 -2.26 20.42
N TRP A 194 6.77 -1.88 19.12
CA TRP A 194 5.58 -1.51 18.35
C TRP A 194 4.85 -2.73 17.79
N ILE A 195 5.56 -3.79 17.48
CA ILE A 195 5.01 -5.04 16.91
C ILE A 195 5.44 -6.21 17.79
N PRO A 196 4.83 -6.41 18.99
CA PRO A 196 5.08 -7.55 19.83
C PRO A 196 4.21 -8.74 19.44
N ASP A 197 4.48 -9.92 20.01
CA ASP A 197 3.66 -11.12 19.84
C ASP A 197 2.18 -10.94 20.29
N ASN A 198 1.95 -10.06 21.27
CA ASN A 198 0.61 -9.63 21.66
C ASN A 198 0.36 -8.21 21.11
N LEU A 199 -0.32 -8.10 19.97
CA LEU A 199 -0.62 -6.83 19.32
C LEU A 199 -1.44 -5.86 20.18
N ASN A 200 -2.14 -6.35 21.23
CA ASN A 200 -2.89 -5.49 22.12
C ASN A 200 -1.98 -4.66 23.04
N GLU A 201 -0.74 -5.08 23.28
CA GLU A 201 0.29 -4.33 24.01
C GLU A 201 1.14 -3.45 23.09
N GLY A 202 1.06 -3.68 21.79
CA GLY A 202 1.87 -2.99 20.78
C GLY A 202 1.33 -1.63 20.37
N HIS A 203 2.04 -1.02 19.45
CA HIS A 203 1.71 0.25 18.83
C HIS A 203 1.82 0.15 17.30
N LEU A 204 1.08 -0.80 16.71
CA LEU A 204 1.05 -0.99 15.26
C LEU A 204 0.49 0.26 14.54
N ASP A 205 -0.32 1.08 15.22
CA ASP A 205 -0.78 2.40 14.77
C ASP A 205 0.39 3.32 14.44
N ARG A 206 1.42 3.34 15.28
CA ARG A 206 2.63 4.16 15.04
C ARG A 206 3.46 3.65 13.87
N PHE A 207 3.53 2.33 13.70
CA PHE A 207 4.18 1.73 12.54
C PHE A 207 3.49 2.16 11.24
N TYR A 208 2.17 2.10 11.16
CA TYR A 208 1.42 2.55 10.00
C TYR A 208 1.57 4.06 9.75
N LEU A 209 1.60 4.89 10.79
CA LEU A 209 1.88 6.32 10.64
C LEU A 209 3.30 6.57 10.14
N MET A 210 4.29 5.80 10.59
CA MET A 210 5.65 5.87 10.06
C MET A 210 5.68 5.50 8.56
N MET A 211 5.02 4.43 8.16
CA MET A 211 4.90 4.02 6.75
C MET A 211 4.17 5.09 5.91
N ALA A 212 3.13 5.73 6.46
CA ALA A 212 2.45 6.85 5.81
C ALA A 212 3.39 8.06 5.64
N GLY A 213 4.19 8.37 6.64
CA GLY A 213 5.21 9.43 6.59
C GLY A 213 6.29 9.16 5.53
N LEU A 214 6.79 7.93 5.47
CA LEU A 214 7.72 7.51 4.41
C LEU A 214 7.09 7.60 3.02
N SER A 215 5.82 7.20 2.88
CA SER A 215 5.06 7.34 1.63
C SER A 215 4.87 8.80 1.23
N LEU A 216 4.58 9.67 2.18
CA LEU A 216 4.47 11.11 1.93
C LEU A 216 5.80 11.69 1.43
N LEU A 217 6.90 11.35 2.09
CA LEU A 217 8.25 11.75 1.65
C LEU A 217 8.53 11.24 0.23
N ASN A 218 8.17 10.00 -0.04
CA ASN A 218 8.30 9.39 -1.36
C ASN A 218 7.52 10.16 -2.44
N ILE A 219 6.30 10.60 -2.14
CA ILE A 219 5.48 11.41 -3.06
C ILE A 219 6.21 12.71 -3.40
N PHE A 220 6.81 13.39 -2.43
CA PHE A 220 7.56 14.63 -2.68
C PHE A 220 8.79 14.38 -3.54
N ILE A 221 9.57 13.33 -3.22
CA ILE A 221 10.75 12.95 -4.01
C ILE A 221 10.33 12.59 -5.45
N PHE A 222 9.28 11.78 -5.59
CA PHE A 222 8.74 11.39 -6.89
C PHE A 222 8.28 12.62 -7.70
N ALA A 223 7.49 13.52 -7.09
CA ALA A 223 7.02 14.73 -7.75
C ALA A 223 8.17 15.62 -8.23
N PHE A 224 9.19 15.80 -7.38
CA PHE A 224 10.39 16.55 -7.74
C PHE A 224 11.14 15.91 -8.93
N CYS A 225 11.31 14.59 -8.90
CA CYS A 225 11.94 13.86 -10.01
C CYS A 225 11.11 13.90 -11.27
N ALA A 226 9.78 13.75 -11.17
CA ALA A 226 8.86 13.79 -12.30
C ALA A 226 8.82 15.16 -12.99
N MET A 227 8.91 16.26 -12.22
CA MET A 227 9.00 17.62 -12.78
C MET A 227 10.30 17.86 -13.56
N ARG A 228 11.40 17.23 -13.14
CA ARG A 228 12.69 17.32 -13.82
C ARG A 228 12.84 16.34 -15.00
N TYR A 229 12.02 15.31 -15.01
CA TYR A 229 12.05 14.29 -16.06
C TYR A 229 11.32 14.79 -17.30
N LYS A 230 12.09 15.16 -18.35
CA LYS A 230 11.53 15.43 -19.67
C LYS A 230 11.29 14.07 -20.34
N CYS A 231 10.03 13.63 -20.39
CA CYS A 231 9.66 12.48 -21.21
C CYS A 231 10.22 12.63 -22.62
N LYS A 232 10.86 11.59 -23.14
CA LYS A 232 11.23 11.52 -24.55
C LYS A 232 9.93 11.68 -25.35
N LYS A 233 9.75 12.79 -26.06
CA LYS A 233 8.65 12.92 -27.00
C LYS A 233 8.81 11.82 -28.04
N ALA A 234 7.82 10.96 -28.18
CA ALA A 234 7.69 10.10 -29.34
C ALA A 234 7.68 11.01 -30.58
N SER A 235 8.74 10.98 -31.31
CA SER A 235 8.86 11.56 -32.66
C SER A 235 8.27 10.58 -33.65
#